data_3d4ccaa14a1512f292d9318ef9d37d79
#
_entry.id   3d4ccaa14a1512f292d9318ef9d37d79
#
_cell.length_a   1.000
_cell.length_b   1.000
_cell.length_c   1.000
_cell.angle_alpha   90.00
_cell.angle_beta   90.00
_cell.angle_gamma   90.00
#
_symmetry.space_group_name_H-M   'P 1'
#
loop_
_entity.id
_entity.type
_entity.pdbx_description
1 polymer ?
#
loop_
_entity_poly.entity_id
_entity_poly.type
_entity_poly.pdbx_seq_one_letter_code
_entity_poly.pdbx_strand_id
1 'polypeptide(L)'
;MLEFTEVTLIDGLTVLLVAGDCGLRAIDFRSERPAKGERNDANRVTREAARQLRAYFAGQLRRFDLPLDMQGTEFQLRVWHELERIPYGETRSYRQIAAAIGAPRAVRAVGAANGANPIPIVVPCHRVIGASGKLVGYGGGLPLKKRLLELEGARALPLGW
;
A
#
# COMPACT_ATOMS: atom_id res chain seq x y z
N MET A 1 -10.20 8.13 -18.17
CA MET A 1 -8.83 8.55 -18.54
C MET A 1 -7.95 8.61 -17.30
N LEU A 2 -6.72 8.16 -17.40
CA LEU A 2 -5.80 8.25 -16.27
C LEU A 2 -5.10 9.59 -16.24
N GLU A 3 -5.01 10.16 -15.05
CA GLU A 3 -4.23 11.36 -14.79
C GLU A 3 -3.25 11.10 -13.66
N PHE A 4 -2.10 11.72 -13.69
CA PHE A 4 -1.10 11.53 -12.65
C PHE A 4 -0.45 12.84 -12.21
N THR A 5 0.12 12.80 -11.02
CA THR A 5 1.04 13.82 -10.52
C THR A 5 2.22 13.16 -9.82
N GLU A 6 3.33 13.86 -9.78
CA GLU A 6 4.52 13.44 -9.04
C GLU A 6 4.62 14.23 -7.74
N VAL A 7 4.79 13.53 -6.63
CA VAL A 7 4.94 14.18 -5.33
C VAL A 7 6.11 13.59 -4.55
N THR A 8 6.81 14.45 -3.82
CA THR A 8 7.78 14.03 -2.81
C THR A 8 7.09 14.07 -1.45
N LEU A 9 7.02 12.94 -0.77
CA LEU A 9 6.30 12.77 0.49
C LEU A 9 7.19 13.03 1.70
N ILE A 10 8.40 12.50 1.64
CA ILE A 10 9.46 12.63 2.65
C ILE A 10 10.79 12.57 1.92
N ASP A 11 11.87 12.88 2.62
CA ASP A 11 13.21 12.85 2.03
C ASP A 11 13.50 11.51 1.36
N GLY A 12 13.86 11.57 0.09
CA GLY A 12 14.20 10.39 -0.71
C GLY A 12 13.00 9.57 -1.19
N LEU A 13 11.76 9.97 -0.89
CA LEU A 13 10.57 9.24 -1.35
C LEU A 13 9.72 10.12 -2.26
N THR A 14 9.88 9.92 -3.55
CA THR A 14 9.05 10.50 -4.59
C THR A 14 8.19 9.42 -5.21
N VAL A 15 6.90 9.67 -5.37
CA VAL A 15 5.94 8.74 -5.94
C VAL A 15 5.13 9.40 -7.04
N LEU A 16 4.60 8.56 -7.93
CA LEU A 16 3.53 8.98 -8.84
C LEU A 16 2.19 8.58 -8.24
N LEU A 17 1.29 9.53 -8.17
CA LEU A 17 -0.10 9.29 -7.78
C LEU A 17 -0.94 9.29 -9.06
N VAL A 18 -1.67 8.22 -9.29
CA VAL A 18 -2.47 8.03 -10.49
C VAL A 18 -3.94 7.97 -10.12
N ALA A 19 -4.75 8.82 -10.73
CA ALA A 19 -6.20 8.81 -10.59
C ALA A 19 -6.85 8.21 -11.83
N GLY A 20 -7.84 7.36 -11.60
CA GLY A 20 -8.75 6.87 -12.63
C GLY A 20 -10.12 7.55 -12.50
N ASP A 21 -11.11 7.05 -13.24
CA ASP A 21 -12.44 7.66 -13.27
C ASP A 21 -13.20 7.54 -11.94
N CYS A 22 -12.90 6.54 -11.14
CA CYS A 22 -13.60 6.25 -9.89
C CYS A 22 -12.81 6.57 -8.62
N GLY A 23 -11.59 7.03 -8.74
CA GLY A 23 -10.76 7.34 -7.59
C GLY A 23 -9.26 7.12 -7.82
N LEU A 24 -8.53 6.96 -6.73
CA LEU A 24 -7.10 6.71 -6.78
C LEU A 24 -6.86 5.31 -7.36
N ARG A 25 -6.11 5.24 -8.46
CA ARG A 25 -5.79 4.03 -9.20
C ARG A 25 -4.47 3.40 -8.78
N ALA A 26 -3.46 4.22 -8.51
CA ALA A 26 -2.13 3.72 -8.18
C ALA A 26 -1.31 4.73 -7.39
N ILE A 27 -0.42 4.19 -6.58
CA ILE A 27 0.73 4.89 -6.00
C ILE A 27 1.96 4.14 -6.50
N ASP A 28 2.70 4.76 -7.40
CA ASP A 28 3.86 4.15 -8.01
C ASP A 28 5.13 4.66 -7.35
N PHE A 29 5.85 3.77 -6.69
CA PHE A 29 7.20 4.09 -6.25
C PHE A 29 8.04 4.28 -7.50
N ARG A 30 8.65 5.46 -7.60
CA ARG A 30 9.33 5.87 -8.81
C ARG A 30 10.23 4.76 -9.36
N SER A 31 9.74 4.06 -10.36
CA SER A 31 10.47 3.10 -11.15
C SER A 31 10.80 3.73 -12.51
N GLU A 32 11.69 3.13 -13.27
CA GLU A 32 12.04 3.57 -14.62
C GLU A 32 10.88 3.46 -15.64
N ARG A 33 9.71 3.02 -15.16
CA ARG A 33 8.54 2.89 -16.03
C ARG A 33 7.94 4.26 -16.32
N PRO A 34 7.55 4.51 -17.56
CA PRO A 34 6.85 5.74 -17.91
C PRO A 34 5.51 5.81 -17.16
N ALA A 35 5.15 7.00 -16.72
CA ALA A 35 3.86 7.25 -16.12
C ALA A 35 2.74 6.93 -17.11
N LYS A 36 1.65 6.36 -16.61
CA LYS A 36 0.45 6.10 -17.42
C LYS A 36 -0.51 7.28 -17.31
N GLY A 37 -1.01 7.73 -18.43
CA GLY A 37 -1.99 8.81 -18.49
C GLY A 37 -1.36 10.17 -18.72
N GLU A 38 -2.13 11.21 -18.45
CA GLU A 38 -1.72 12.61 -18.63
C GLU A 38 -1.38 13.26 -17.29
N ARG A 39 -0.37 14.10 -17.28
CA ARG A 39 -0.02 14.85 -16.08
C ARG A 39 -1.07 15.92 -15.80
N ASN A 40 -1.65 15.88 -14.62
CA ASN A 40 -2.58 16.89 -14.14
C ASN A 40 -2.36 17.14 -12.65
N ASP A 41 -1.57 18.14 -12.34
CA ASP A 41 -1.25 18.50 -10.95
C ASP A 41 -2.44 19.14 -10.22
N ALA A 42 -3.54 19.43 -10.92
CA ALA A 42 -4.76 19.96 -10.35
C ALA A 42 -5.83 18.90 -10.08
N ASN A 43 -5.57 17.63 -10.39
CA ASN A 43 -6.53 16.55 -10.14
C ASN A 43 -6.88 16.48 -8.66
N ARG A 44 -8.17 16.48 -8.34
CA ARG A 44 -8.68 16.55 -6.96
C ARG A 44 -8.31 15.31 -6.14
N VAL A 45 -8.38 14.13 -6.75
CA VAL A 45 -8.09 12.85 -6.08
C VAL A 45 -6.61 12.76 -5.73
N THR A 46 -5.73 13.05 -6.67
CA THR A 46 -4.27 12.99 -6.41
C THR A 46 -3.82 14.07 -5.42
N ARG A 47 -4.42 15.25 -5.46
CA ARG A 47 -4.12 16.30 -4.48
C ARG A 47 -4.52 15.90 -3.08
N GLU A 48 -5.71 15.34 -2.91
CA GLU A 48 -6.17 14.87 -1.61
C GLU A 48 -5.33 13.68 -1.13
N ALA A 49 -4.98 12.75 -2.02
CA ALA A 49 -4.08 11.65 -1.70
C ALA A 49 -2.72 12.16 -1.21
N ALA A 50 -2.15 13.14 -1.89
CA ALA A 50 -0.88 13.75 -1.49
C ALA A 50 -0.98 14.39 -0.09
N ARG A 51 -2.06 15.12 0.16
CA ARG A 51 -2.32 15.74 1.48
C ARG A 51 -2.37 14.69 2.58
N GLN A 52 -3.15 13.63 2.37
CA GLN A 52 -3.30 12.56 3.36
C GLN A 52 -2.01 11.77 3.56
N LEU A 53 -1.28 11.46 2.50
CA LEU A 53 0.01 10.77 2.61
C LEU A 53 1.03 11.59 3.39
N ARG A 54 1.09 12.90 3.16
CA ARG A 54 1.97 13.77 3.94
C ARG A 54 1.56 13.82 5.41
N ALA A 55 0.26 13.90 5.70
CA ALA A 55 -0.24 13.86 7.07
C ALA A 55 0.06 12.51 7.74
N TYR A 56 -0.06 11.40 7.01
CA TYR A 56 0.32 10.08 7.49
C TYR A 56 1.79 10.01 7.88
N PHE A 57 2.70 10.46 7.02
CA PHE A 57 4.14 10.47 7.32
C PHE A 57 4.51 11.44 8.45
N ALA A 58 3.71 12.47 8.68
CA ALA A 58 3.87 13.38 9.81
C ALA A 58 3.30 12.85 11.12
N GLY A 59 2.72 11.65 11.12
CA GLY A 59 2.09 11.06 12.30
C GLY A 59 0.73 11.67 12.67
N GLN A 60 0.12 12.43 11.75
CA GLN A 60 -1.12 13.17 11.98
C GLN A 60 -2.35 12.47 11.38
N LEU A 61 -2.16 11.42 10.60
CA LEU A 61 -3.24 10.66 9.99
C LEU A 61 -2.97 9.17 10.17
N ARG A 62 -3.95 8.43 10.66
CA ARG A 62 -3.85 6.97 10.83
C ARG A 62 -4.72 6.21 9.84
N ARG A 63 -5.73 6.85 9.30
CA ARG A 63 -6.72 6.24 8.43
C ARG A 63 -6.94 7.11 7.21
N PHE A 64 -6.82 6.50 6.03
CA PHE A 64 -7.06 7.19 4.78
C PHE A 64 -8.56 7.22 4.45
N ASP A 65 -9.02 8.35 3.91
CA ASP A 65 -10.37 8.52 3.41
C ASP A 65 -10.30 9.03 1.97
N LEU A 66 -10.17 8.08 1.05
CA LEU A 66 -9.97 8.33 -0.37
C LEU A 66 -10.86 7.38 -1.18
N PRO A 67 -11.48 7.86 -2.26
CA PRO A 67 -12.09 6.95 -3.21
C PRO A 67 -10.98 6.14 -3.89
N LEU A 68 -11.14 4.82 -3.94
CA LEU A 68 -10.19 3.91 -4.55
C LEU A 68 -10.78 3.29 -5.80
N ASP A 69 -9.98 3.21 -6.84
CA ASP A 69 -10.32 2.57 -8.12
C ASP A 69 -9.37 1.40 -8.35
N MET A 70 -9.50 0.37 -7.49
CA MET A 70 -8.67 -0.83 -7.55
C MET A 70 -9.03 -1.68 -8.75
N GLN A 71 -8.04 -2.00 -9.58
CA GLN A 71 -8.18 -2.83 -10.76
C GLN A 71 -7.31 -4.08 -10.61
N GLY A 72 -7.92 -5.24 -10.66
CA GLY A 72 -7.23 -6.51 -10.53
C GLY A 72 -8.17 -7.69 -10.76
N THR A 73 -7.63 -8.90 -10.61
CA THR A 73 -8.43 -10.11 -10.66
C THR A 73 -9.35 -10.20 -9.43
N GLU A 74 -10.37 -11.05 -9.50
CA GLU A 74 -11.26 -11.29 -8.37
C GLU A 74 -10.48 -11.73 -7.12
N PHE A 75 -9.50 -12.60 -7.28
CA PHE A 75 -8.66 -13.05 -6.17
C PHE A 75 -7.82 -11.91 -5.59
N GLN A 76 -7.19 -11.10 -6.45
CA GLN A 76 -6.41 -9.93 -6.01
C GLN A 76 -7.30 -8.95 -5.23
N LEU A 77 -8.48 -8.65 -5.74
CA LEU A 77 -9.42 -7.75 -5.06
C LEU A 77 -9.81 -8.28 -3.68
N ARG A 78 -10.04 -9.59 -3.55
CA ARG A 78 -10.34 -10.22 -2.25
C ARG A 78 -9.18 -10.03 -1.27
N VAL A 79 -7.96 -10.25 -1.72
CA VAL A 79 -6.76 -10.03 -0.90
C VAL A 79 -6.66 -8.56 -0.49
N TRP A 80 -6.75 -7.63 -1.44
CA TRP A 80 -6.59 -6.21 -1.16
C TRP A 80 -7.69 -5.67 -0.22
N HIS A 81 -8.93 -6.11 -0.34
CA HIS A 81 -9.99 -5.76 0.60
C HIS A 81 -9.70 -6.29 2.01
N GLU A 82 -9.12 -7.47 2.13
CA GLU A 82 -8.71 -7.99 3.43
C GLU A 82 -7.54 -7.17 4.03
N LEU A 83 -6.61 -6.69 3.20
CA LEU A 83 -5.53 -5.81 3.65
C LEU A 83 -6.08 -4.52 4.27
N GLU A 84 -7.12 -3.94 3.67
CA GLU A 84 -7.75 -2.72 4.19
C GLU A 84 -8.32 -2.90 5.61
N ARG A 85 -8.58 -4.13 6.02
CA ARG A 85 -9.10 -4.46 7.35
C ARG A 85 -8.02 -4.55 8.43
N ILE A 86 -6.74 -4.54 8.05
CA ILE A 86 -5.65 -4.58 9.03
C ILE A 86 -5.53 -3.19 9.67
N PRO A 87 -5.79 -3.06 10.98
CA PRO A 87 -5.73 -1.76 11.65
C PRO A 87 -4.32 -1.17 11.66
N TYR A 88 -4.27 0.14 11.75
CA TYR A 88 -3.02 0.88 12.00
C TYR A 88 -2.31 0.32 13.24
N GLY A 89 -1.02 0.05 13.12
CA GLY A 89 -0.20 -0.48 14.22
C GLY A 89 -0.28 -1.99 14.40
N GLU A 90 -1.07 -2.70 13.58
CA GLU A 90 -1.18 -4.14 13.63
C GLU A 90 -0.58 -4.79 12.40
N THR A 91 -0.24 -6.07 12.52
CA THR A 91 0.28 -6.88 11.43
C THR A 91 -0.50 -8.18 11.30
N ARG A 92 -0.43 -8.77 10.12
CA ARG A 92 -0.96 -10.11 9.85
C ARG A 92 0.09 -10.89 9.07
N SER A 93 0.10 -12.20 9.24
CA SER A 93 0.89 -13.08 8.39
C SER A 93 0.18 -13.35 7.07
N TYR A 94 0.93 -13.76 6.05
CA TYR A 94 0.34 -14.22 4.78
C TYR A 94 -0.65 -15.36 5.00
N ARG A 95 -0.33 -16.26 5.93
CA ARG A 95 -1.21 -17.36 6.30
C ARG A 95 -2.52 -16.88 6.91
N GLN A 96 -2.49 -15.87 7.76
CA GLN A 96 -3.70 -15.29 8.34
C GLN A 96 -4.58 -14.64 7.28
N ILE A 97 -3.98 -13.94 6.30
CA ILE A 97 -4.73 -13.36 5.19
C ILE A 97 -5.37 -14.47 4.35
N ALA A 98 -4.63 -15.53 4.02
CA ALA A 98 -5.15 -16.66 3.25
C ALA A 98 -6.35 -17.32 3.96
N ALA A 99 -6.25 -17.53 5.26
CA ALA A 99 -7.35 -18.07 6.06
C ALA A 99 -8.56 -17.13 6.07
N ALA A 100 -8.33 -15.83 6.25
CA ALA A 100 -9.39 -14.82 6.33
C ALA A 100 -10.21 -14.72 5.04
N ILE A 101 -9.58 -14.89 3.87
CA ILE A 101 -10.29 -14.89 2.57
C ILE A 101 -10.87 -16.24 2.18
N GLY A 102 -10.81 -17.24 3.07
CA GLY A 102 -11.35 -18.59 2.81
C GLY A 102 -10.50 -19.44 1.88
N ALA A 103 -9.22 -19.12 1.72
CA ALA A 103 -8.28 -19.85 0.85
C ALA A 103 -7.00 -20.22 1.60
N PRO A 104 -7.07 -21.02 2.69
CA PRO A 104 -5.93 -21.25 3.58
C PRO A 104 -4.73 -21.93 2.92
N ARG A 105 -4.93 -22.58 1.77
CA ARG A 105 -3.85 -23.22 1.01
C ARG A 105 -3.21 -22.28 -0.02
N ALA A 106 -3.77 -21.09 -0.22
CA ALA A 106 -3.33 -20.15 -1.25
C ALA A 106 -2.30 -19.12 -0.73
N VAL A 107 -1.44 -19.50 0.22
CA VAL A 107 -0.49 -18.59 0.85
C VAL A 107 0.46 -17.93 -0.17
N ARG A 108 0.96 -18.69 -1.14
CA ARG A 108 1.81 -18.14 -2.21
C ARG A 108 1.06 -17.17 -3.11
N ALA A 109 -0.16 -17.50 -3.49
CA ALA A 109 -0.99 -16.61 -4.31
C ALA A 109 -1.35 -15.34 -3.55
N VAL A 110 -1.59 -15.43 -2.24
CA VAL A 110 -1.77 -14.26 -1.37
C VAL A 110 -0.50 -13.39 -1.38
N GLY A 111 0.66 -14.00 -1.25
CA GLY A 111 1.94 -13.27 -1.33
C GLY A 111 2.11 -12.54 -2.65
N ALA A 112 1.80 -13.19 -3.77
CA ALA A 112 1.85 -12.57 -5.09
C ALA A 112 0.85 -11.40 -5.22
N ALA A 113 -0.39 -11.60 -4.76
CA ALA A 113 -1.41 -10.54 -4.77
C ALA A 113 -1.02 -9.35 -3.88
N ASN A 114 -0.46 -9.63 -2.71
CA ASN A 114 0.07 -8.60 -1.81
C ASN A 114 1.16 -7.75 -2.50
N GLY A 115 2.08 -8.41 -3.18
CA GLY A 115 3.14 -7.74 -3.94
C GLY A 115 2.64 -6.97 -5.17
N ALA A 116 1.48 -7.35 -5.72
CA ALA A 116 0.86 -6.70 -6.87
C ALA A 116 -0.08 -5.54 -6.50
N ASN A 117 -0.21 -5.21 -5.21
CA ASN A 117 -1.05 -4.11 -4.75
C ASN A 117 -0.71 -2.80 -5.47
N PRO A 118 -1.67 -2.21 -6.22
CA PRO A 118 -1.39 -1.00 -6.99
C PRO A 118 -1.39 0.28 -6.15
N ILE A 119 -1.94 0.25 -4.93
CA ILE A 119 -2.12 1.43 -4.09
C ILE A 119 -1.44 1.21 -2.73
N PRO A 120 -0.11 0.99 -2.70
CA PRO A 120 0.59 0.73 -1.43
C PRO A 120 0.44 1.90 -0.46
N ILE A 121 0.64 1.63 0.80
CA ILE A 121 0.46 2.54 1.95
C ILE A 121 -1.02 2.75 2.26
N VAL A 122 -1.82 3.20 1.32
CA VAL A 122 -3.27 3.38 1.48
C VAL A 122 -3.95 2.04 1.64
N VAL A 123 -3.66 1.08 0.76
CA VAL A 123 -3.99 -0.34 0.97
C VAL A 123 -2.77 -0.99 1.62
N PRO A 124 -2.82 -1.33 2.90
CA PRO A 124 -1.63 -1.49 3.73
C PRO A 124 -0.93 -2.86 3.57
N CYS A 125 -0.42 -3.15 2.38
CA CYS A 125 0.34 -4.38 2.14
C CYS A 125 1.62 -4.47 2.99
N HIS A 126 2.12 -3.35 3.49
CA HIS A 126 3.26 -3.33 4.41
C HIS A 126 2.96 -3.96 5.78
N ARG A 127 1.67 -4.10 6.14
CA ARG A 127 1.24 -4.74 7.39
C ARG A 127 1.20 -6.26 7.31
N VAL A 128 1.55 -6.83 6.17
CA VAL A 128 1.67 -8.29 6.01
C VAL A 128 3.12 -8.69 6.13
N ILE A 129 3.40 -9.60 7.06
CA ILE A 129 4.75 -10.07 7.39
C ILE A 129 4.82 -11.58 7.33
N GLY A 130 6.04 -12.14 7.32
CA GLY A 130 6.24 -13.58 7.40
C GLY A 130 5.74 -14.15 8.73
N ALA A 131 5.42 -15.44 8.75
CA ALA A 131 4.87 -16.13 9.92
C ALA A 131 5.78 -16.05 11.16
N SER A 132 7.10 -15.92 10.95
CA SER A 132 8.10 -15.75 12.02
C SER A 132 8.33 -14.29 12.42
N GLY A 133 7.56 -13.35 11.89
CA GLY A 133 7.76 -11.91 12.07
C GLY A 133 8.79 -11.30 11.11
N LYS A 134 9.32 -12.08 10.16
CA LYS A 134 10.25 -11.56 9.16
C LYS A 134 9.60 -10.56 8.22
N LEU A 135 10.33 -9.50 7.89
CA LEU A 135 9.97 -8.63 6.78
C LEU A 135 10.29 -9.33 5.47
N VAL A 136 9.28 -9.56 4.65
CA VAL A 136 9.41 -10.26 3.37
C VAL A 136 8.83 -9.36 2.28
N GLY A 137 9.64 -9.02 1.30
CA GLY A 137 9.24 -8.30 0.10
C GLY A 137 8.43 -7.01 0.32
N TYR A 138 8.75 -5.99 -0.45
CA TYR A 138 7.93 -4.78 -0.55
C TYR A 138 8.31 -4.02 -1.81
N GLY A 139 7.33 -3.49 -2.56
CA GLY A 139 7.57 -2.76 -3.79
C GLY A 139 8.45 -1.51 -3.61
N GLY A 140 8.32 -0.84 -2.48
CA GLY A 140 9.17 0.31 -2.12
C GLY A 140 10.49 -0.07 -1.45
N GLY A 141 10.77 -1.36 -1.28
CA GLY A 141 11.95 -1.87 -0.60
C GLY A 141 11.73 -2.12 0.89
N LEU A 142 12.49 -3.05 1.46
CA LEU A 142 12.39 -3.41 2.88
C LEU A 142 12.68 -2.24 3.83
N PRO A 143 13.62 -1.33 3.55
CA PRO A 143 13.83 -0.16 4.41
C PRO A 143 12.57 0.71 4.55
N LEU A 144 11.82 0.91 3.46
CA LEU A 144 10.56 1.65 3.53
C LEU A 144 9.49 0.87 4.30
N LYS A 145 9.37 -0.43 4.07
CA LYS A 145 8.44 -1.29 4.82
C LYS A 145 8.69 -1.18 6.33
N LYS A 146 9.94 -1.31 6.74
CA LYS A 146 10.36 -1.15 8.12
C LYS A 146 9.97 0.22 8.67
N ARG A 147 10.25 1.28 7.92
CA ARG A 147 9.92 2.65 8.32
C ARG A 147 8.43 2.86 8.51
N LEU A 148 7.60 2.32 7.61
CA LEU A 148 6.14 2.39 7.73
C LEU A 148 5.64 1.69 8.99
N LEU A 149 6.14 0.50 9.27
CA LEU A 149 5.77 -0.26 10.46
C LEU A 149 6.22 0.44 11.74
N GLU A 150 7.42 0.99 11.76
CA GLU A 150 7.93 1.77 12.88
C GLU A 150 7.10 3.04 13.11
N LEU A 151 6.76 3.76 12.04
CA LEU A 151 5.89 4.94 12.10
C LEU A 151 4.54 4.60 12.73
N GLU A 152 3.98 3.45 12.38
CA GLU A 152 2.70 2.99 12.91
C GLU A 152 2.80 2.41 14.32
N GLY A 153 3.99 2.31 14.88
CA GLY A 153 4.22 1.69 16.18
C GLY A 153 3.96 0.19 16.19
N ALA A 154 3.96 -0.45 15.03
CA ALA A 154 3.83 -1.90 14.93
C ALA A 154 5.06 -2.55 15.55
N ARG A 155 4.81 -3.47 16.49
CA ARG A 155 5.90 -4.16 17.15
C ARG A 155 6.35 -5.35 16.30
N ALA A 156 7.66 -5.41 16.08
CA ALA A 156 8.26 -6.64 15.61
C ALA A 156 7.99 -7.76 16.62
N LEU A 157 7.82 -8.97 16.13
CA LEU A 157 8.00 -10.14 16.97
C LEU A 157 9.43 -10.15 17.52
N PRO A 158 9.72 -10.97 18.58
CA PRO A 158 10.96 -10.86 19.39
C PRO A 158 12.28 -10.77 18.63
N LEU A 159 12.27 -10.98 17.32
CA LEU A 159 13.48 -10.99 16.49
C LEU A 159 13.96 -9.60 16.04
N GLY A 160 13.15 -8.56 16.27
CA GLY A 160 13.45 -7.22 15.78
C GLY A 160 13.41 -7.11 14.25
N TRP A 161 13.39 -5.91 13.76
CA TRP A 161 13.47 -5.63 12.32
C TRP A 161 14.75 -4.90 11.96
#